data_b7e13925ef71e904698a0533ccf3b84d
#
_entry.id   b7e13925ef71e904698a0533ccf3b84d
#
_cell.length_a   1.000
_cell.length_b   1.000
_cell.length_c   1.000
_cell.angle_alpha   90.00
_cell.angle_beta   90.00
_cell.angle_gamma   90.00
#
_symmetry.space_group_name_H-M   'P 1'
#
loop_
_entity.id
_entity.type
_entity.pdbx_description
1 polymer ?
#
loop_
_entity_poly.entity_id
_entity_poly.type
_entity_poly.pdbx_seq_one_letter_code
_entity_poly.pdbx_strand_id
1 'polypeptide(L)'
;MKAKLTFLGTGTSQGVPIIGCGCEVCRSTDPRDKRFRSSALVEYGGLKILVDAGPDFRSQMLREGVNHLDAILLTHDHRDHTGGLDDVRSLNYIDRRAAEIYCEERVLHSLEESYSYAFAKE
;
A
#
# COMPACT_ATOMS: atom_id res chain seq x y z
N MET A 1 22.30 -13.83 2.70
CA MET A 1 21.08 -13.27 3.31
C MET A 1 19.92 -13.38 2.33
N LYS A 2 18.79 -13.85 2.79
CA LYS A 2 17.64 -14.08 1.91
C LYS A 2 16.67 -12.89 1.93
N ALA A 3 16.16 -12.57 0.76
CA ALA A 3 15.05 -11.62 0.64
C ALA A 3 13.73 -12.38 0.59
N LYS A 4 12.69 -11.80 1.17
CA LYS A 4 11.34 -12.33 1.09
C LYS A 4 10.46 -11.30 0.40
N LEU A 5 9.75 -11.71 -0.63
CA LEU A 5 8.78 -10.89 -1.33
C LEU A 5 7.38 -11.44 -1.05
N THR A 6 6.51 -10.60 -0.52
CA THR A 6 5.10 -10.95 -0.29
C THR A 6 4.23 -10.14 -1.23
N PHE A 7 3.43 -10.80 -2.04
CA PHE A 7 2.43 -10.13 -2.87
C PHE A 7 1.23 -9.77 -1.98
N LEU A 8 1.04 -8.50 -1.75
CA LEU A 8 -0.06 -8.01 -0.92
C LEU A 8 -1.36 -7.88 -1.72
N GLY A 9 -1.24 -7.62 -3.01
CA GLY A 9 -2.37 -7.53 -3.91
C GLY A 9 -1.94 -7.72 -5.34
N THR A 10 -2.76 -8.43 -6.11
CA THR A 10 -2.52 -8.76 -7.52
C THR A 10 -3.75 -8.49 -8.38
N GLY A 11 -4.69 -7.67 -7.87
CA GLY A 11 -5.97 -7.40 -8.50
C GLY A 11 -6.01 -6.12 -9.33
N THR A 12 -4.89 -5.64 -9.79
CA THR A 12 -4.75 -4.40 -10.58
C THR A 12 -5.34 -3.18 -9.87
N SER A 13 -5.86 -2.20 -10.60
CA SER A 13 -6.31 -0.92 -10.03
C SER A 13 -7.65 -1.00 -9.28
N GLN A 14 -8.49 -1.97 -9.61
CA GLN A 14 -9.82 -2.09 -9.02
C GLN A 14 -9.97 -3.27 -8.05
N GLY A 15 -8.98 -4.14 -7.99
CA GLY A 15 -9.08 -5.38 -7.23
C GLY A 15 -10.02 -6.37 -7.88
N VAL A 16 -10.20 -7.53 -7.25
CA VAL A 16 -11.16 -8.56 -7.69
C VAL A 16 -11.91 -9.06 -6.45
N PRO A 17 -13.24 -9.09 -6.44
CA PRO A 17 -14.17 -8.71 -7.52
C PRO A 17 -14.24 -7.21 -7.74
N ILE A 18 -14.62 -6.83 -8.97
CA ILE A 18 -14.87 -5.44 -9.32
C ILE A 18 -16.33 -5.11 -8.99
N ILE A 19 -16.57 -3.95 -8.44
CA ILE A 19 -17.92 -3.50 -8.06
C ILE A 19 -18.83 -3.53 -9.30
N GLY A 20 -19.95 -4.26 -9.18
CA GLY A 20 -20.93 -4.38 -10.23
C GLY A 20 -20.61 -5.36 -11.35
N CYS A 21 -19.45 -5.99 -11.32
CA CYS A 21 -19.07 -6.98 -12.35
C CYS A 21 -19.74 -8.33 -12.07
N GLY A 22 -20.46 -8.84 -13.06
CA GLY A 22 -21.15 -10.11 -12.98
C GLY A 22 -20.43 -11.28 -13.66
N CYS A 23 -19.14 -11.13 -14.03
CA CYS A 23 -18.40 -12.19 -14.68
C CYS A 23 -18.15 -13.36 -13.76
N GLU A 24 -17.76 -14.49 -14.33
CA GLU A 24 -17.54 -15.74 -13.58
C GLU A 24 -16.52 -15.57 -12.46
N VAL A 25 -15.42 -14.87 -12.70
CA VAL A 25 -14.37 -14.66 -11.70
C VAL A 25 -14.87 -13.76 -10.57
N CYS A 26 -15.52 -12.64 -10.90
CA CYS A 26 -16.02 -11.71 -9.89
C CYS A 26 -17.16 -12.28 -9.05
N ARG A 27 -17.88 -13.27 -9.57
CA ARG A 27 -18.93 -13.99 -8.86
C ARG A 27 -18.44 -15.22 -8.11
N SER A 28 -17.18 -15.60 -8.31
CA SER A 28 -16.59 -16.80 -7.72
C SER A 28 -16.52 -16.69 -6.19
N THR A 29 -16.68 -17.82 -5.52
CA THR A 29 -16.49 -17.94 -4.07
C THR A 29 -15.10 -18.46 -3.72
N ASP A 30 -14.26 -18.77 -4.70
CA ASP A 30 -12.89 -19.22 -4.49
C ASP A 30 -12.05 -18.09 -3.93
N PRO A 31 -11.36 -18.28 -2.77
CA PRO A 31 -10.50 -17.21 -2.21
C PRO A 31 -9.39 -16.75 -3.16
N ARG A 32 -8.97 -17.59 -4.11
CA ARG A 32 -7.95 -17.21 -5.11
C ARG A 32 -8.45 -16.15 -6.08
N ASP A 33 -9.77 -15.96 -6.17
CA ASP A 33 -10.41 -14.95 -6.98
C ASP A 33 -10.74 -13.68 -6.18
N LYS A 34 -10.25 -13.57 -4.95
CA LYS A 34 -10.38 -12.39 -4.09
C LYS A 34 -9.00 -11.74 -4.01
N ARG A 35 -8.82 -10.62 -4.70
CA ARG A 35 -7.51 -9.99 -4.85
C ARG A 35 -7.57 -8.51 -4.53
N PHE A 36 -6.72 -8.06 -3.63
CA PHE A 36 -6.53 -6.63 -3.35
C PHE A 36 -5.82 -5.95 -4.52
N ARG A 37 -5.85 -4.63 -4.52
CA ARG A 37 -5.11 -3.81 -5.47
C ARG A 37 -3.62 -4.02 -5.31
N SER A 38 -2.87 -3.76 -6.38
CA SER A 38 -1.45 -4.11 -6.47
C SER A 38 -0.58 -3.47 -5.38
N SER A 39 0.15 -4.30 -4.66
CA SER A 39 1.16 -3.89 -3.69
C SER A 39 2.04 -5.08 -3.34
N ALA A 40 3.24 -4.80 -2.86
CA ALA A 40 4.19 -5.84 -2.46
C ALA A 40 4.98 -5.39 -1.23
N LEU A 41 5.37 -6.36 -0.41
CA LEU A 41 6.23 -6.14 0.74
C LEU A 41 7.54 -6.88 0.52
N VAL A 42 8.65 -6.17 0.63
CA VAL A 42 10.00 -6.74 0.54
C VAL A 42 10.64 -6.72 1.92
N GLU A 43 11.10 -7.87 2.36
CA GLU A 43 11.83 -8.00 3.63
C GLU A 43 13.24 -8.50 3.34
N TYR A 44 14.23 -7.74 3.81
CA TYR A 44 15.63 -8.06 3.60
C TYR A 44 16.49 -7.45 4.70
N GLY A 45 17.32 -8.27 5.32
CA GLY A 45 18.26 -7.79 6.33
C GLY A 45 17.59 -7.09 7.51
N GLY A 46 16.39 -7.53 7.91
CA GLY A 46 15.62 -6.90 8.97
C GLY A 46 14.83 -5.68 8.53
N LEU A 47 14.99 -5.24 7.28
CA LEU A 47 14.22 -4.11 6.73
C LEU A 47 12.92 -4.59 6.13
N LYS A 48 11.87 -3.79 6.32
CA LYS A 48 10.56 -4.00 5.69
C LYS A 48 10.24 -2.81 4.80
N ILE A 49 10.15 -3.07 3.51
CA ILE A 49 9.95 -2.05 2.48
C ILE A 49 8.65 -2.34 1.75
N LEU A 50 7.70 -1.40 1.82
CA LEU A 50 6.43 -1.51 1.12
C LEU A 50 6.55 -0.85 -0.25
N VAL A 51 6.03 -1.51 -1.28
CA VAL A 51 5.90 -0.93 -2.61
C VAL A 51 4.43 -0.61 -2.83
N ASP A 52 4.12 0.67 -2.89
CA ASP A 52 2.78 1.26 -3.05
C ASP A 52 1.85 1.01 -1.85
N ALA A 53 1.10 2.04 -1.50
CA ALA A 53 0.14 2.04 -0.40
C ALA A 53 -1.22 2.52 -0.93
N GLY A 54 -1.93 1.62 -1.59
CA GLY A 54 -3.25 1.89 -2.16
C GLY A 54 -4.38 1.82 -1.13
N PRO A 55 -5.63 1.89 -1.60
CA PRO A 55 -6.80 1.90 -0.72
C PRO A 55 -6.95 0.65 0.15
N ASP A 56 -6.34 -0.46 -0.24
CA ASP A 56 -6.40 -1.71 0.51
C ASP A 56 -5.26 -1.86 1.54
N PHE A 57 -4.44 -0.82 1.70
CA PHE A 57 -3.27 -0.82 2.60
C PHE A 57 -3.63 -1.35 3.99
N ARG A 58 -4.68 -0.82 4.60
CA ARG A 58 -5.09 -1.23 5.94
C ARG A 58 -5.36 -2.74 6.00
N SER A 59 -6.17 -3.24 5.08
CA SER A 59 -6.52 -4.66 5.03
C SER A 59 -5.31 -5.55 4.75
N GLN A 60 -4.41 -5.09 3.89
CA GLN A 60 -3.18 -5.82 3.56
C GLN A 60 -2.26 -5.92 4.77
N MET A 61 -2.07 -4.84 5.50
CA MET A 61 -1.24 -4.83 6.71
C MET A 61 -1.84 -5.71 7.81
N LEU A 62 -3.15 -5.65 7.99
CA LEU A 62 -3.84 -6.49 8.99
C LEU A 62 -3.72 -7.97 8.65
N ARG A 63 -3.89 -8.31 7.37
CA ARG A 63 -3.77 -9.71 6.92
C ARG A 63 -2.39 -10.29 7.20
N GLU A 64 -1.34 -9.50 6.96
CA GLU A 64 0.04 -9.95 7.12
C GLU A 64 0.62 -9.67 8.50
N GLY A 65 -0.14 -9.05 9.40
CA GLY A 65 0.32 -8.74 10.74
C GLY A 65 1.47 -7.74 10.77
N VAL A 66 1.52 -6.83 9.79
CA VAL A 66 2.61 -5.84 9.71
C VAL A 66 2.34 -4.71 10.68
N ASN A 67 3.30 -4.45 11.57
CA ASN A 67 3.22 -3.35 12.54
C ASN A 67 4.40 -2.37 12.44
N HIS A 68 5.25 -2.55 11.45
CA HIS A 68 6.42 -1.69 11.22
C HIS A 68 6.80 -1.71 9.74
N LEU A 69 7.14 -0.54 9.22
CA LEU A 69 7.69 -0.37 7.87
C LEU A 69 8.89 0.58 7.96
N ASP A 70 10.00 0.17 7.36
CA ASP A 70 11.20 1.01 7.31
C ASP A 70 11.09 2.05 6.20
N ALA A 71 10.43 1.70 5.09
CA ALA A 71 10.28 2.61 3.95
C ALA A 71 9.06 2.24 3.13
N ILE A 72 8.54 3.22 2.42
CA ILE A 72 7.47 3.06 1.44
C ILE A 72 7.99 3.63 0.12
N LEU A 73 8.01 2.80 -0.93
CA LEU A 73 8.38 3.20 -2.27
C LEU A 73 7.10 3.39 -3.07
N LEU A 74 6.91 4.56 -3.65
CA LEU A 74 5.76 4.84 -4.50
C LEU A 74 6.19 4.82 -5.96
N THR A 75 5.53 3.99 -6.76
CA THR A 75 5.85 3.83 -8.17
C THR A 75 5.32 4.99 -9.00
N HIS A 76 4.13 5.49 -8.65
CA HIS A 76 3.50 6.64 -9.32
C HIS A 76 2.39 7.20 -8.43
N ASP A 77 1.66 8.21 -8.90
CA ASP A 77 0.75 8.99 -8.07
C ASP A 77 -0.74 8.60 -8.19
N HIS A 78 -1.07 7.58 -8.94
CA HIS A 78 -2.46 7.12 -9.06
C HIS A 78 -3.02 6.66 -7.71
N ARG A 79 -4.30 6.89 -7.47
CA ARG A 79 -4.97 6.60 -6.20
C ARG A 79 -4.93 5.13 -5.81
N ASP A 80 -4.91 4.23 -6.77
CA ASP A 80 -4.80 2.80 -6.49
C ASP A 80 -3.44 2.40 -5.92
N HIS A 81 -2.45 3.32 -5.98
CA HIS A 81 -1.10 3.12 -5.44
C HIS A 81 -0.76 4.06 -4.28
N THR A 82 -1.56 5.11 -4.04
CA THR A 82 -1.28 6.11 -3.00
C THR A 82 -2.46 6.36 -2.06
N GLY A 83 -3.63 5.82 -2.36
CA GLY A 83 -4.87 6.16 -1.65
C GLY A 83 -4.96 5.68 -0.21
N GLY A 84 -4.03 4.84 0.25
CA GLY A 84 -4.00 4.33 1.61
C GLY A 84 -3.02 5.04 2.54
N LEU A 85 -2.36 6.11 2.09
CA LEU A 85 -1.33 6.77 2.88
C LEU A 85 -1.82 7.34 4.22
N ASP A 86 -3.09 7.70 4.34
CA ASP A 86 -3.64 8.17 5.61
C ASP A 86 -3.51 7.12 6.72
N ASP A 87 -3.62 5.84 6.38
CA ASP A 87 -3.55 4.77 7.37
C ASP A 87 -2.13 4.47 7.83
N VAL A 88 -1.12 5.04 7.18
CA VAL A 88 0.28 4.91 7.58
C VAL A 88 0.52 5.56 8.94
N ARG A 89 -0.29 6.54 9.33
CA ARG A 89 -0.17 7.20 10.63
C ARG A 89 -0.25 6.24 11.81
N SER A 90 -0.96 5.12 11.68
CA SER A 90 -1.01 4.09 12.74
C SER A 90 0.38 3.53 13.02
N LEU A 91 1.17 3.32 11.97
CA LEU A 91 2.55 2.85 12.11
C LEU A 91 3.46 3.96 12.64
N ASN A 92 3.19 5.22 12.27
CA ASN A 92 3.93 6.36 12.80
C ASN A 92 3.77 6.48 14.33
N TYR A 93 2.57 6.20 14.84
CA TYR A 93 2.32 6.16 16.28
C TYR A 93 3.14 5.07 16.96
N ILE A 94 3.19 3.89 16.39
CA ILE A 94 3.94 2.75 16.95
C ILE A 94 5.44 3.04 16.92
N ASP A 95 5.95 3.53 15.80
CA ASP A 95 7.37 3.80 15.60
C ASP A 95 7.82 5.13 16.21
N ARG A 96 6.88 5.99 16.58
CA ARG A 96 7.12 7.34 17.10
C ARG A 96 7.97 8.19 16.17
N ARG A 97 7.76 8.03 14.86
CA ARG A 97 8.46 8.80 13.82
C ARG A 97 7.60 8.86 12.58
N ALA A 98 7.88 9.84 11.73
CA ALA A 98 7.22 9.94 10.43
C ALA A 98 7.69 8.82 9.50
N ALA A 99 6.80 8.35 8.65
CA ALA A 99 7.14 7.35 7.64
C ALA A 99 8.11 7.94 6.62
N GLU A 100 9.07 7.13 6.20
CA GLU A 100 9.98 7.49 5.12
C GLU A 100 9.39 7.03 3.79
N ILE A 101 9.14 8.00 2.91
CA ILE A 101 8.55 7.74 1.59
C ILE A 101 9.57 8.11 0.53
N TYR A 102 9.80 7.20 -0.41
CA TYR A 102 10.70 7.40 -1.54
C TYR A 102 9.89 7.39 -2.83
N CYS A 103 10.03 8.44 -3.63
CA CYS A 103 9.30 8.57 -4.89
C CYS A 103 9.99 9.60 -5.78
N GLU A 104 9.57 9.67 -7.04
CA GLU A 104 10.01 10.72 -7.94
C GLU A 104 9.45 12.08 -7.50
N GLU A 105 10.13 13.15 -7.85
CA GLU A 105 9.75 14.52 -7.51
C GLU A 105 8.32 14.85 -7.96
N ARG A 106 7.94 14.40 -9.14
CA ARG A 106 6.60 14.56 -9.69
C ARG A 106 5.53 13.94 -8.77
N VAL A 107 5.82 12.77 -8.22
CA VAL A 107 4.92 12.08 -7.29
C VAL A 107 4.84 12.85 -5.98
N LEU A 108 5.96 13.37 -5.48
CA LEU A 108 5.98 14.19 -4.28
C LEU A 108 5.06 15.40 -4.40
N HIS A 109 5.12 16.12 -5.52
CA HIS A 109 4.24 17.28 -5.76
C HIS A 109 2.76 16.87 -5.71
N SER A 110 2.42 15.75 -6.31
CA SER A 110 1.05 15.23 -6.28
C SER A 110 0.60 14.90 -4.85
N LEU A 111 1.48 14.31 -4.04
CA LEU A 111 1.20 14.00 -2.64
C LEU A 111 1.03 15.26 -1.80
N GLU A 112 1.84 16.27 -2.03
CA GLU A 112 1.75 17.54 -1.30
C GLU A 112 0.39 18.23 -1.53
N GLU A 113 -0.19 18.07 -2.72
CA GLU A 113 -1.53 18.56 -3.02
C GLU A 113 -2.61 17.70 -2.37
N SER A 114 -2.52 16.38 -2.52
CA SER A 114 -3.54 15.44 -2.05
C SER A 114 -3.54 15.25 -0.54
N TYR A 115 -2.36 15.34 0.07
CA TYR A 115 -2.16 15.11 1.51
C TYR A 115 -1.46 16.29 2.16
N SER A 116 -1.84 17.51 1.79
CA SER A 116 -1.19 18.74 2.26
C SER A 116 -1.03 18.81 3.78
N TYR A 117 -2.03 18.32 4.51
CA TYR A 117 -2.02 18.29 5.97
C TYR A 117 -0.90 17.39 6.54
N ALA A 118 -0.48 16.36 5.81
CA ALA A 118 0.58 15.44 6.26
C ALA A 118 1.98 16.05 6.08
N PHE A 119 2.10 17.10 5.28
CA PHE A 119 3.35 17.81 5.04
C PHE A 119 3.39 19.16 5.73
N ALA A 120 2.40 19.48 6.54
CA ALA A 120 2.34 20.74 7.27
C ALA A 120 3.51 20.83 8.25
N LYS A 121 4.16 21.98 8.27
CA LYS A 121 5.21 22.28 9.27
C LYS A 121 4.53 22.73 10.56
N GLU A 122 4.96 22.18 11.64
CA GLU A 122 4.54 22.62 12.97
C GLU A 122 5.16 23.96 13.33
#